data_fb4405f174c1e30da4d2d4bde9c00d05
#
_entry.id   fb4405f174c1e30da4d2d4bde9c00d05
#
_cell.length_a   1.000
_cell.length_b   1.000
_cell.length_c   1.000
_cell.angle_alpha   90.00
_cell.angle_beta   90.00
_cell.angle_gamma   90.00
#
_symmetry.space_group_name_H-M   'P 1'
#
loop_
_entity.id
_entity.type
_entity.pdbx_description
1 polymer ?
#
loop_
_entity_poly.entity_id
_entity_poly.type
_entity_poly.pdbx_seq_one_letter_code
_entity_poly.pdbx_strand_id
1 'polypeptide(L)'
;MTIFKNFRLGLLHVAVAITLVPITGVLNRIMIHEMGILATLVALFIILPPLLSPLQPILGQYSDHHPLFGYRRTPYIVLGFLLCIGGAMLTPFAALALGGNFWPSLPFAFMAFFIWGLGYNLAVVSYLSLASDLSNEGQRSRTIAVMWFMMLSGVISTAILTGRALDQYSPEQLVRVFLTAGMVSLTLATVGIVGLEPRNATKRSGDRHSFREAIGAVIDNPHARVFFIYLIMLLSAIMGQDVLLEPFGAAAFDMSVRETTQLTAFWGGATMLALLLQGVLFSRFMTKKTGAMIGAIVAASGFGLIALSGILQFQPLFVPGIIVLGLGTGIATTTNLAMMLDMTTPTNVGLYIGAWGVADATARGLGNLTAGAVRDIVTFTFGSPIGGYITVFLLEATILCLALILLRRIDVTAFQSEQQSVTTLIAVAGDA
;
A
#
# COMPACT_ATOMS: atom_id res chain seq x y z
N MET A 1 12.79 -23.63 4.98
CA MET A 1 11.36 -23.61 5.38
C MET A 1 10.54 -24.45 4.41
N THR A 2 9.55 -25.23 4.87
CA THR A 2 8.71 -26.05 3.98
C THR A 2 7.76 -25.18 3.16
N ILE A 3 7.42 -25.60 1.93
CA ILE A 3 6.44 -24.90 1.06
C ILE A 3 5.13 -24.65 1.80
N PHE A 4 4.71 -25.61 2.62
CA PHE A 4 3.50 -25.52 3.42
C PHE A 4 3.52 -24.36 4.46
N LYS A 5 4.66 -24.12 5.12
CA LYS A 5 4.81 -22.98 6.04
C LYS A 5 4.75 -21.63 5.31
N ASN A 6 5.37 -21.55 4.11
CA ASN A 6 5.29 -20.34 3.29
C ASN A 6 3.86 -20.05 2.85
N PHE A 7 3.11 -21.09 2.46
CA PHE A 7 1.70 -20.95 2.09
C PHE A 7 0.86 -20.45 3.27
N ARG A 8 1.07 -21.01 4.47
CA ARG A 8 0.35 -20.58 5.68
C ARG A 8 0.64 -19.12 6.06
N LEU A 9 1.89 -18.67 5.94
CA LEU A 9 2.23 -17.25 6.11
C LEU A 9 1.55 -16.37 5.05
N GLY A 10 1.46 -16.86 3.81
CA GLY A 10 0.73 -16.19 2.74
C GLY A 10 -0.76 -16.04 3.05
N LEU A 11 -1.41 -17.02 3.72
CA LEU A 11 -2.81 -16.89 4.14
C LEU A 11 -3.04 -15.71 5.09
N LEU A 12 -2.06 -15.38 5.96
CA LEU A 12 -2.14 -14.19 6.82
C LEU A 12 -2.15 -12.92 5.98
N HIS A 13 -1.34 -12.87 4.92
CA HIS A 13 -1.28 -11.74 4.02
C HIS A 13 -2.58 -11.58 3.19
N VAL A 14 -3.17 -12.71 2.74
CA VAL A 14 -4.49 -12.73 2.09
C VAL A 14 -5.58 -12.26 3.04
N ALA A 15 -5.56 -12.70 4.31
CA ALA A 15 -6.55 -12.30 5.31
C ALA A 15 -6.56 -10.77 5.52
N VAL A 16 -5.40 -10.13 5.49
CA VAL A 16 -5.30 -8.66 5.52
C VAL A 16 -5.89 -8.03 4.26
N ALA A 17 -5.56 -8.57 3.07
CA ALA A 17 -6.09 -8.06 1.79
C ALA A 17 -7.62 -8.08 1.74
N ILE A 18 -8.26 -9.11 2.31
CA ILE A 18 -9.71 -9.23 2.40
C ILE A 18 -10.34 -8.10 3.21
N THR A 19 -9.66 -7.56 4.22
CA THR A 19 -10.18 -6.41 4.98
C THR A 19 -9.93 -5.08 4.27
N LEU A 20 -8.84 -4.98 3.49
CA LEU A 20 -8.42 -3.75 2.83
C LEU A 20 -9.32 -3.40 1.65
N VAL A 21 -9.54 -4.35 0.74
CA VAL A 21 -10.21 -4.11 -0.56
C VAL A 21 -11.65 -3.60 -0.42
N PRO A 22 -12.53 -4.17 0.43
CA PRO A 22 -13.88 -3.64 0.59
C PRO A 22 -13.90 -2.20 1.15
N ILE A 23 -12.92 -1.83 1.98
CA ILE A 23 -12.84 -0.49 2.58
C ILE A 23 -12.33 0.52 1.54
N THR A 24 -11.19 0.24 0.90
CA THR A 24 -10.54 1.20 0.00
C THR A 24 -11.27 1.34 -1.33
N GLY A 25 -11.96 0.29 -1.77
CA GLY A 25 -12.74 0.30 -3.00
C GLY A 25 -14.22 0.63 -2.72
N VAL A 26 -14.98 -0.39 -2.35
CA VAL A 26 -16.45 -0.29 -2.27
C VAL A 26 -16.94 0.76 -1.29
N LEU A 27 -16.46 0.74 -0.05
CA LEU A 27 -16.93 1.67 0.98
C LEU A 27 -16.54 3.10 0.65
N ASN A 28 -15.32 3.29 0.17
CA ASN A 28 -14.82 4.56 -0.35
C ASN A 28 -15.76 5.16 -1.41
N ARG A 29 -16.09 4.38 -2.44
CA ARG A 29 -17.01 4.79 -3.50
C ARG A 29 -18.39 5.19 -2.94
N ILE A 30 -18.95 4.35 -2.06
CA ILE A 30 -20.27 4.57 -1.47
C ILE A 30 -20.27 5.85 -0.63
N MET A 31 -19.26 6.07 0.20
CA MET A 31 -19.15 7.27 1.03
C MET A 31 -19.05 8.54 0.18
N ILE A 32 -18.25 8.54 -0.89
CA ILE A 32 -18.05 9.73 -1.72
C ILE A 32 -19.21 9.94 -2.71
N HIS A 33 -19.63 8.89 -3.42
CA HIS A 33 -20.61 9.03 -4.52
C HIS A 33 -22.05 8.94 -4.04
N GLU A 34 -22.40 7.92 -3.21
CA GLU A 34 -23.80 7.71 -2.80
C GLU A 34 -24.19 8.62 -1.62
N MET A 35 -23.27 8.83 -0.67
CA MET A 35 -23.55 9.59 0.54
C MET A 35 -23.09 11.06 0.45
N GLY A 36 -22.36 11.46 -0.59
CA GLY A 36 -21.86 12.82 -0.76
C GLY A 36 -20.86 13.26 0.29
N ILE A 37 -20.18 12.33 0.98
CA ILE A 37 -19.16 12.66 1.97
C ILE A 37 -17.92 13.19 1.25
N LEU A 38 -17.29 14.22 1.83
CA LEU A 38 -16.09 14.82 1.28
C LEU A 38 -14.99 13.78 1.03
N ALA A 39 -14.41 13.79 -0.19
CA ALA A 39 -13.34 12.87 -0.54
C ALA A 39 -12.12 13.04 0.36
N THR A 40 -11.84 14.26 0.83
CA THR A 40 -10.79 14.56 1.81
C THR A 40 -10.99 13.81 3.12
N LEU A 41 -12.23 13.75 3.64
CA LEU A 41 -12.53 13.05 4.88
C LEU A 41 -12.41 11.52 4.70
N VAL A 42 -12.91 11.01 3.58
CA VAL A 42 -12.80 9.59 3.25
C VAL A 42 -11.34 9.20 3.07
N ALA A 43 -10.54 10.03 2.40
CA ALA A 43 -9.10 9.86 2.30
C ALA A 43 -8.43 9.79 3.68
N LEU A 44 -8.82 10.68 4.61
CA LEU A 44 -8.30 10.68 5.99
C LEU A 44 -8.57 9.34 6.69
N PHE A 45 -9.75 8.75 6.51
CA PHE A 45 -10.04 7.43 7.09
C PHE A 45 -9.21 6.32 6.46
N ILE A 46 -9.07 6.32 5.14
CA ILE A 46 -8.34 5.28 4.39
C ILE A 46 -6.83 5.31 4.69
N ILE A 47 -6.25 6.47 4.94
CA ILE A 47 -4.82 6.59 5.24
C ILE A 47 -4.47 6.28 6.71
N LEU A 48 -5.44 5.97 7.58
CA LEU A 48 -5.11 5.63 8.98
C LEU A 48 -4.10 4.47 9.10
N PRO A 49 -4.18 3.35 8.34
CA PRO A 49 -3.13 2.34 8.41
C PRO A 49 -1.73 2.87 8.07
N PRO A 50 -1.47 3.54 6.92
CA PRO A 50 -0.16 4.12 6.66
C PRO A 50 0.23 5.22 7.64
N LEU A 51 -0.71 6.04 8.12
CA LEU A 51 -0.46 7.08 9.13
C LEU A 51 0.02 6.49 10.46
N LEU A 52 -0.50 5.33 10.85
CA LEU A 52 -0.11 4.60 12.05
C LEU A 52 1.14 3.71 11.85
N SER A 53 1.68 3.61 10.63
CA SER A 53 2.84 2.75 10.35
C SER A 53 4.12 3.12 11.15
N PRO A 54 4.37 4.38 11.56
CA PRO A 54 5.48 4.70 12.47
C PRO A 54 5.40 3.98 13.83
N LEU A 55 4.23 3.46 14.22
CA LEU A 55 4.09 2.62 15.42
C LEU A 55 4.63 1.20 15.23
N GLN A 56 4.79 0.71 13.99
CA GLN A 56 5.23 -0.66 13.72
C GLN A 56 6.56 -1.04 14.40
N PRO A 57 7.63 -0.21 14.37
CA PRO A 57 8.86 -0.51 15.09
C PRO A 57 8.63 -0.65 16.60
N ILE A 58 7.80 0.21 17.19
CA ILE A 58 7.46 0.18 18.63
C ILE A 58 6.69 -1.09 18.97
N LEU A 59 5.65 -1.42 18.19
CA LEU A 59 4.86 -2.64 18.37
C LEU A 59 5.70 -3.90 18.18
N GLY A 60 6.58 -3.91 17.18
CA GLY A 60 7.50 -5.00 16.91
C GLY A 60 8.47 -5.21 18.07
N GLN A 61 9.09 -4.14 18.58
CA GLN A 61 10.00 -4.18 19.71
C GLN A 61 9.28 -4.62 20.99
N TYR A 62 8.09 -4.11 21.23
CA TYR A 62 7.27 -4.53 22.38
C TYR A 62 7.01 -6.03 22.37
N SER A 63 6.62 -6.61 21.24
CA SER A 63 6.39 -8.05 21.10
C SER A 63 7.67 -8.88 21.28
N ASP A 64 8.85 -8.34 20.91
CA ASP A 64 10.13 -9.02 21.11
C ASP A 64 10.50 -9.17 22.59
N HIS A 65 10.13 -8.19 23.44
CA HIS A 65 10.48 -8.16 24.84
C HIS A 65 9.41 -8.75 25.77
N HIS A 66 8.18 -8.91 25.29
CA HIS A 66 7.04 -9.37 26.11
C HIS A 66 6.39 -10.61 25.49
N PRO A 67 7.06 -11.80 25.51
CA PRO A 67 6.42 -13.03 25.04
C PRO A 67 5.24 -13.39 25.96
N LEU A 68 4.11 -13.78 25.36
CA LEU A 68 2.88 -14.19 26.05
C LEU A 68 2.59 -15.66 25.76
N PHE A 69 2.21 -16.44 26.77
CA PHE A 69 1.85 -17.87 26.66
C PHE A 69 2.94 -18.74 26.03
N GLY A 70 4.21 -18.33 26.11
CA GLY A 70 5.35 -19.03 25.49
C GLY A 70 5.52 -18.74 23.99
N TYR A 71 4.75 -17.79 23.43
CA TYR A 71 4.87 -17.30 22.06
C TYR A 71 5.31 -15.85 22.04
N ARG A 72 6.16 -15.49 21.07
CA ARG A 72 6.64 -14.13 20.91
C ARG A 72 5.77 -13.30 19.95
N ARG A 73 5.28 -13.90 18.87
CA ARG A 73 4.55 -13.22 17.80
C ARG A 73 3.08 -13.58 17.73
N THR A 74 2.73 -14.84 17.95
CA THR A 74 1.36 -15.35 17.79
C THR A 74 0.31 -14.55 18.55
N PRO A 75 0.47 -14.18 19.85
CA PRO A 75 -0.55 -13.41 20.57
C PRO A 75 -0.80 -12.02 19.96
N TYR A 76 0.26 -11.36 19.48
CA TYR A 76 0.17 -10.05 18.85
C TYR A 76 -0.43 -10.12 17.44
N ILE A 77 -0.17 -11.20 16.69
CA ILE A 77 -0.83 -11.48 15.42
C ILE A 77 -2.32 -11.66 15.63
N VAL A 78 -2.72 -12.49 16.61
CA VAL A 78 -4.14 -12.74 16.92
C VAL A 78 -4.84 -11.46 17.36
N LEU A 79 -4.25 -10.69 18.28
CA LEU A 79 -4.81 -9.40 18.71
C LEU A 79 -4.92 -8.42 17.53
N GLY A 80 -3.88 -8.34 16.70
CA GLY A 80 -3.87 -7.50 15.51
C GLY A 80 -4.97 -7.86 14.52
N PHE A 81 -5.17 -9.17 14.25
CA PHE A 81 -6.27 -9.61 13.37
C PHE A 81 -7.64 -9.37 13.99
N LEU A 82 -7.83 -9.60 15.30
CA LEU A 82 -9.10 -9.31 15.95
C LEU A 82 -9.47 -7.83 15.88
N LEU A 83 -8.51 -6.93 16.10
CA LEU A 83 -8.72 -5.48 15.94
C LEU A 83 -8.95 -5.11 14.48
N CYS A 84 -8.12 -5.61 13.55
CA CYS A 84 -8.23 -5.30 12.13
C CYS A 84 -9.58 -5.75 11.56
N ILE A 85 -9.96 -7.00 11.80
CA ILE A 85 -11.23 -7.57 11.32
C ILE A 85 -12.41 -6.91 12.02
N GLY A 86 -12.34 -6.75 13.34
CA GLY A 86 -13.39 -6.08 14.11
C GLY A 86 -13.62 -4.63 13.66
N GLY A 87 -12.54 -3.88 13.49
CA GLY A 87 -12.61 -2.52 12.93
C GLY A 87 -13.20 -2.52 11.52
N ALA A 88 -12.73 -3.39 10.63
CA ALA A 88 -13.26 -3.51 9.28
C ALA A 88 -14.76 -3.86 9.25
N MET A 89 -15.22 -4.75 10.12
CA MET A 89 -16.64 -5.09 10.24
C MET A 89 -17.50 -3.93 10.77
N LEU A 90 -16.91 -3.00 11.51
CA LEU A 90 -17.61 -1.80 12.01
C LEU A 90 -17.69 -0.67 10.98
N THR A 91 -16.78 -0.63 9.99
CA THR A 91 -16.72 0.49 9.02
C THR A 91 -17.99 0.69 8.20
N PRO A 92 -18.73 -0.34 7.70
CA PRO A 92 -19.97 -0.09 6.97
C PRO A 92 -21.06 0.51 7.86
N PHE A 93 -21.17 0.10 9.13
CA PHE A 93 -22.11 0.70 10.06
C PHE A 93 -21.76 2.18 10.34
N ALA A 94 -20.48 2.46 10.49
CA ALA A 94 -19.98 3.82 10.69
C ALA A 94 -20.24 4.71 9.48
N ALA A 95 -20.04 4.21 8.26
CA ALA A 95 -20.32 4.92 7.02
C ALA A 95 -21.84 5.22 6.87
N LEU A 96 -22.69 4.22 7.11
CA LEU A 96 -24.15 4.40 7.06
C LEU A 96 -24.62 5.40 8.13
N ALA A 97 -24.05 5.37 9.33
CA ALA A 97 -24.35 6.34 10.38
C ALA A 97 -23.94 7.77 9.98
N LEU A 98 -22.78 7.94 9.33
CA LEU A 98 -22.34 9.24 8.79
C LEU A 98 -23.31 9.78 7.73
N GLY A 99 -23.80 8.93 6.84
CA GLY A 99 -24.78 9.29 5.83
C GLY A 99 -26.13 9.74 6.43
N GLY A 100 -26.51 9.20 7.60
CA GLY A 100 -27.73 9.58 8.31
C GLY A 100 -27.59 10.82 9.20
N ASN A 101 -26.59 10.82 10.09
CA ASN A 101 -26.32 11.90 11.06
C ASN A 101 -24.82 12.17 11.15
N PHE A 102 -24.34 13.09 10.34
CA PHE A 102 -22.91 13.31 10.13
C PHE A 102 -22.12 13.61 11.41
N TRP A 103 -22.45 14.72 12.10
CA TRP A 103 -21.65 15.18 13.24
C TRP A 103 -21.64 14.23 14.43
N PRO A 104 -22.77 13.66 14.87
CA PRO A 104 -22.78 12.69 15.97
C PRO A 104 -22.07 11.39 15.65
N SER A 105 -22.04 11.00 14.36
CA SER A 105 -21.46 9.73 13.92
C SER A 105 -19.96 9.82 13.60
N LEU A 106 -19.41 11.03 13.47
CA LEU A 106 -18.01 11.25 13.14
C LEU A 106 -17.02 10.59 14.11
N PRO A 107 -17.19 10.68 15.46
CA PRO A 107 -16.31 9.98 16.39
C PRO A 107 -16.38 8.45 16.26
N PHE A 108 -17.56 7.90 15.98
CA PHE A 108 -17.73 6.46 15.79
C PHE A 108 -17.01 6.01 14.50
N ALA A 109 -17.14 6.77 13.42
CA ALA A 109 -16.44 6.47 12.17
C ALA A 109 -14.93 6.52 12.36
N PHE A 110 -14.42 7.60 12.98
CA PHE A 110 -12.99 7.71 13.26
C PHE A 110 -12.50 6.52 14.09
N MET A 111 -13.24 6.12 15.13
CA MET A 111 -12.86 4.98 15.97
C MET A 111 -12.84 3.65 15.20
N ALA A 112 -13.85 3.39 14.35
CA ALA A 112 -13.92 2.17 13.57
C ALA A 112 -12.72 2.03 12.62
N PHE A 113 -12.39 3.10 11.86
CA PHE A 113 -11.24 3.12 10.97
C PHE A 113 -9.90 3.13 11.72
N PHE A 114 -9.83 3.78 12.88
CA PHE A 114 -8.64 3.78 13.74
C PHE A 114 -8.35 2.37 14.28
N ILE A 115 -9.36 1.67 14.79
CA ILE A 115 -9.23 0.28 15.26
C ILE A 115 -8.77 -0.63 14.12
N TRP A 116 -9.37 -0.48 12.92
CA TRP A 116 -8.93 -1.20 11.73
C TRP A 116 -7.46 -0.92 11.41
N GLY A 117 -7.05 0.36 11.35
CA GLY A 117 -5.68 0.77 11.04
C GLY A 117 -4.66 0.31 12.08
N LEU A 118 -5.00 0.40 13.37
CA LEU A 118 -4.14 -0.08 14.45
C LEU A 118 -3.97 -1.60 14.40
N GLY A 119 -5.08 -2.32 14.22
CA GLY A 119 -5.08 -3.77 14.07
C GLY A 119 -4.28 -4.22 12.84
N TYR A 120 -4.43 -3.53 11.71
CA TYR A 120 -3.66 -3.75 10.51
C TYR A 120 -2.14 -3.67 10.80
N ASN A 121 -1.68 -2.59 11.42
CA ASN A 121 -0.26 -2.40 11.71
C ASN A 121 0.28 -3.44 12.68
N LEU A 122 -0.46 -3.75 13.73
CA LEU A 122 -0.07 -4.77 14.71
C LEU A 122 0.02 -6.18 14.08
N ALA A 123 -0.96 -6.55 13.26
CA ALA A 123 -0.95 -7.83 12.56
C ALA A 123 0.23 -7.90 11.59
N VAL A 124 0.38 -6.90 10.69
CA VAL A 124 1.38 -6.88 9.61
C VAL A 124 2.79 -6.95 10.18
N VAL A 125 3.15 -6.10 11.14
CA VAL A 125 4.51 -6.12 11.71
C VAL A 125 4.81 -7.44 12.42
N SER A 126 3.81 -8.01 13.09
CA SER A 126 4.00 -9.25 13.84
C SER A 126 4.16 -10.48 12.94
N TYR A 127 3.32 -10.66 11.90
CA TYR A 127 3.45 -11.82 11.02
C TYR A 127 4.63 -11.69 10.04
N LEU A 128 5.00 -10.50 9.58
CA LEU A 128 6.22 -10.31 8.78
C LEU A 128 7.48 -10.59 9.60
N SER A 129 7.48 -10.19 10.88
CA SER A 129 8.55 -10.57 11.80
C SER A 129 8.60 -12.07 12.01
N LEU A 130 7.44 -12.75 12.19
CA LEU A 130 7.37 -14.21 12.29
C LEU A 130 7.88 -14.90 11.01
N ALA A 131 7.52 -14.36 9.83
CA ALA A 131 8.02 -14.88 8.56
C ALA A 131 9.55 -14.77 8.46
N SER A 132 10.13 -13.67 8.92
CA SER A 132 11.57 -13.47 9.00
C SER A 132 12.23 -14.44 10.00
N ASP A 133 11.61 -14.64 11.17
CA ASP A 133 12.13 -15.52 12.23
C ASP A 133 12.12 -17.02 11.81
N LEU A 134 11.11 -17.44 11.05
CA LEU A 134 10.97 -18.81 10.56
C LEU A 134 11.77 -19.09 9.28
N SER A 135 12.25 -18.06 8.58
CA SER A 135 12.98 -18.19 7.31
C SER A 135 14.49 -18.16 7.53
N ASN A 136 15.24 -19.09 6.92
CA ASN A 136 16.69 -19.00 6.84
C ASN A 136 17.08 -17.79 5.95
N GLU A 137 18.27 -17.22 6.14
CA GLU A 137 18.73 -16.02 5.41
C GLU A 137 18.60 -16.16 3.90
N GLY A 138 19.02 -17.27 3.31
CA GLY A 138 18.91 -17.53 1.87
C GLY A 138 17.47 -17.77 1.34
N GLN A 139 16.48 -17.96 2.21
CA GLN A 139 15.09 -18.25 1.83
C GLN A 139 14.13 -17.11 2.13
N ARG A 140 14.55 -16.06 2.85
CA ARG A 140 13.72 -14.92 3.25
C ARG A 140 13.06 -14.24 2.05
N SER A 141 13.84 -13.90 1.04
CA SER A 141 13.34 -13.25 -0.19
C SER A 141 12.26 -14.09 -0.88
N ARG A 142 12.45 -15.41 -0.95
CA ARG A 142 11.46 -16.32 -1.53
C ARG A 142 10.17 -16.39 -0.70
N THR A 143 10.28 -16.44 0.63
CA THR A 143 9.11 -16.43 1.52
C THR A 143 8.30 -15.14 1.35
N ILE A 144 8.97 -13.99 1.38
CA ILE A 144 8.34 -12.69 1.18
C ILE A 144 7.68 -12.61 -0.20
N ALA A 145 8.36 -13.05 -1.28
CA ALA A 145 7.81 -13.05 -2.63
C ALA A 145 6.52 -13.89 -2.73
N VAL A 146 6.48 -15.09 -2.12
CA VAL A 146 5.27 -15.93 -2.07
C VAL A 146 4.14 -15.22 -1.32
N MET A 147 4.44 -14.60 -0.17
CA MET A 147 3.44 -13.88 0.61
C MET A 147 2.84 -12.70 -0.18
N TRP A 148 3.68 -11.92 -0.87
CA TRP A 148 3.23 -10.80 -1.71
C TRP A 148 2.41 -11.27 -2.91
N PHE A 149 2.84 -12.35 -3.59
CA PHE A 149 2.08 -12.92 -4.69
C PHE A 149 0.68 -13.38 -4.22
N MET A 150 0.61 -14.07 -3.08
CA MET A 150 -0.67 -14.48 -2.49
C MET A 150 -1.53 -13.28 -2.09
N MET A 151 -0.93 -12.22 -1.54
CA MET A 151 -1.64 -10.98 -1.20
C MET A 151 -2.27 -10.35 -2.45
N LEU A 152 -1.51 -10.16 -3.52
CA LEU A 152 -2.03 -9.58 -4.77
C LEU A 152 -3.15 -10.44 -5.37
N SER A 153 -2.99 -11.77 -5.35
CA SER A 153 -4.04 -12.71 -5.75
C SER A 153 -5.28 -12.56 -4.86
N GLY A 154 -5.08 -12.36 -3.56
CA GLY A 154 -6.13 -12.09 -2.58
C GLY A 154 -6.86 -10.77 -2.85
N VAL A 155 -6.15 -9.70 -3.17
CA VAL A 155 -6.71 -8.40 -3.56
C VAL A 155 -7.61 -8.56 -4.80
N ILE A 156 -7.10 -9.18 -5.86
CA ILE A 156 -7.84 -9.39 -7.11
C ILE A 156 -9.09 -10.23 -6.86
N SER A 157 -8.95 -11.35 -6.16
CA SER A 157 -10.07 -12.25 -5.86
C SER A 157 -11.13 -11.56 -5.00
N THR A 158 -10.69 -10.80 -3.99
CA THR A 158 -11.61 -10.06 -3.11
C THR A 158 -12.36 -8.99 -3.87
N ALA A 159 -11.69 -8.23 -4.75
CA ALA A 159 -12.34 -7.22 -5.58
C ALA A 159 -13.44 -7.85 -6.47
N ILE A 160 -13.12 -8.97 -7.13
CA ILE A 160 -14.09 -9.66 -8.00
C ILE A 160 -15.28 -10.21 -7.19
N LEU A 161 -15.01 -10.87 -6.06
CA LEU A 161 -16.06 -11.48 -5.23
C LEU A 161 -16.94 -10.42 -4.56
N THR A 162 -16.34 -9.36 -4.02
CA THR A 162 -17.06 -8.24 -3.39
C THR A 162 -17.93 -7.50 -4.42
N GLY A 163 -17.36 -7.21 -5.61
CA GLY A 163 -18.12 -6.58 -6.69
C GLY A 163 -19.31 -7.42 -7.13
N ARG A 164 -19.16 -8.76 -7.28
CA ARG A 164 -20.28 -9.67 -7.61
C ARG A 164 -21.32 -9.72 -6.50
N ALA A 165 -20.91 -9.73 -5.25
CA ALA A 165 -21.81 -9.77 -4.10
C ALA A 165 -22.63 -8.48 -3.94
N LEU A 166 -22.17 -7.36 -4.50
CA LEU A 166 -22.81 -6.04 -4.47
C LEU A 166 -23.39 -5.62 -5.83
N ASP A 167 -23.67 -6.57 -6.72
CA ASP A 167 -24.29 -6.30 -8.01
C ASP A 167 -25.64 -5.54 -7.87
N GLN A 168 -26.42 -5.93 -6.86
CA GLN A 168 -27.58 -5.17 -6.41
C GLN A 168 -27.25 -4.52 -5.05
N TYR A 169 -26.75 -3.28 -5.10
CA TYR A 169 -26.40 -2.55 -3.91
C TYR A 169 -27.60 -2.28 -3.01
N SER A 170 -27.47 -2.63 -1.74
CA SER A 170 -28.30 -2.13 -0.64
C SER A 170 -27.46 -1.97 0.63
N PRO A 171 -27.86 -1.11 1.59
CA PRO A 171 -27.18 -0.97 2.87
C PRO A 171 -27.03 -2.29 3.61
N GLU A 172 -28.06 -3.14 3.60
CA GLU A 172 -28.05 -4.45 4.26
C GLU A 172 -27.07 -5.40 3.57
N GLN A 173 -27.02 -5.38 2.22
CA GLN A 173 -26.10 -6.19 1.46
C GLN A 173 -24.65 -5.75 1.69
N LEU A 174 -24.39 -4.45 1.77
CA LEU A 174 -23.08 -3.91 2.13
C LEU A 174 -22.59 -4.47 3.47
N VAL A 175 -23.41 -4.35 4.52
CA VAL A 175 -23.07 -4.88 5.84
C VAL A 175 -22.83 -6.39 5.77
N ARG A 176 -23.68 -7.14 5.09
CA ARG A 176 -23.53 -8.60 4.94
C ARG A 176 -22.20 -8.98 4.28
N VAL A 177 -21.80 -8.25 3.24
CA VAL A 177 -20.53 -8.48 2.54
C VAL A 177 -19.34 -8.25 3.46
N PHE A 178 -19.35 -7.16 4.23
CA PHE A 178 -18.26 -6.87 5.18
C PHE A 178 -18.19 -7.89 6.31
N LEU A 179 -19.32 -8.32 6.86
CA LEU A 179 -19.35 -9.38 7.88
C LEU A 179 -18.83 -10.71 7.31
N THR A 180 -19.25 -11.08 6.08
CA THR A 180 -18.77 -12.30 5.42
C THR A 180 -17.26 -12.23 5.14
N ALA A 181 -16.78 -11.10 4.61
CA ALA A 181 -15.36 -10.88 4.37
C ALA A 181 -14.54 -10.98 5.67
N GLY A 182 -15.05 -10.39 6.76
CA GLY A 182 -14.44 -10.49 8.08
C GLY A 182 -14.37 -11.93 8.59
N MET A 183 -15.43 -12.72 8.45
CA MET A 183 -15.44 -14.13 8.85
C MET A 183 -14.49 -14.98 8.01
N VAL A 184 -14.40 -14.75 6.70
CA VAL A 184 -13.42 -15.41 5.82
C VAL A 184 -11.99 -15.03 6.22
N SER A 185 -11.74 -13.74 6.45
CA SER A 185 -10.44 -13.25 6.91
C SER A 185 -10.03 -13.90 8.25
N LEU A 186 -10.95 -13.96 9.22
CA LEU A 186 -10.70 -14.62 10.51
C LEU A 186 -10.36 -16.10 10.34
N THR A 187 -11.08 -16.79 9.49
CA THR A 187 -10.83 -18.21 9.20
C THR A 187 -9.44 -18.42 8.60
N LEU A 188 -9.07 -17.62 7.59
CA LEU A 188 -7.75 -17.69 6.95
C LEU A 188 -6.63 -17.32 7.93
N ALA A 189 -6.82 -16.29 8.74
CA ALA A 189 -5.86 -15.90 9.78
C ALA A 189 -5.66 -17.03 10.80
N THR A 190 -6.73 -17.66 11.24
CA THR A 190 -6.69 -18.78 12.19
C THR A 190 -5.96 -20.00 11.58
N VAL A 191 -6.30 -20.41 10.36
CA VAL A 191 -5.62 -21.50 9.65
C VAL A 191 -4.15 -21.16 9.41
N GLY A 192 -3.85 -19.90 9.12
CA GLY A 192 -2.49 -19.41 8.91
C GLY A 192 -1.62 -19.53 10.16
N ILE A 193 -2.15 -19.19 11.35
CA ILE A 193 -1.32 -19.01 12.55
C ILE A 193 -1.24 -20.23 13.46
N VAL A 194 -2.28 -21.07 13.54
CA VAL A 194 -2.37 -22.20 14.50
C VAL A 194 -1.18 -23.14 14.37
N GLY A 195 -0.34 -23.24 15.41
CA GLY A 195 0.83 -24.12 15.44
C GLY A 195 1.96 -23.76 14.46
N LEU A 196 2.02 -22.51 13.98
CA LEU A 196 3.08 -22.07 13.08
C LEU A 196 4.35 -21.67 13.85
N GLU A 197 4.20 -20.94 14.96
CA GLU A 197 5.31 -20.52 15.83
C GLU A 197 5.64 -21.61 16.85
N PRO A 198 6.93 -21.98 17.05
CA PRO A 198 7.34 -22.91 18.10
C PRO A 198 7.22 -22.27 19.49
N ARG A 199 6.90 -23.09 20.50
CA ARG A 199 6.59 -22.65 21.88
C ARG A 199 7.81 -22.28 22.73
N ASN A 200 8.97 -22.03 22.25
CA ASN A 200 10.17 -21.73 23.05
C ASN A 200 10.74 -20.35 22.70
N ALA A 201 9.94 -19.32 22.93
CA ALA A 201 10.36 -17.96 22.62
C ALA A 201 11.34 -17.40 23.67
N THR A 202 12.63 -17.39 23.34
CA THR A 202 13.64 -16.58 24.04
C THR A 202 13.56 -15.12 23.63
N LYS A 203 13.77 -14.20 24.60
CA LYS A 203 13.89 -12.78 24.30
C LYS A 203 15.06 -12.57 23.33
N ARG A 204 14.85 -11.84 22.26
CA ARG A 204 15.89 -11.51 21.30
C ARG A 204 16.43 -10.11 21.64
N SER A 205 17.70 -10.04 22.06
CA SER A 205 18.46 -8.81 22.08
C SER A 205 19.11 -8.64 20.71
N GLY A 206 18.58 -7.79 19.87
CA GLY A 206 19.15 -7.47 18.57
C GLY A 206 18.96 -5.99 18.32
N ASP A 207 20.03 -5.28 17.95
CA ASP A 207 19.97 -3.90 17.52
C ASP A 207 19.05 -3.79 16.31
N ARG A 208 17.88 -3.20 16.49
CA ARG A 208 17.04 -2.75 15.39
C ARG A 208 17.23 -1.25 15.24
N HIS A 209 17.57 -0.87 14.03
CA HIS A 209 17.66 0.54 13.68
C HIS A 209 16.32 1.24 13.97
N SER A 210 16.40 2.37 14.66
CA SER A 210 15.22 3.15 15.00
C SER A 210 14.68 3.88 13.76
N PHE A 211 13.40 4.23 13.77
CA PHE A 211 12.78 5.08 12.75
C PHE A 211 13.58 6.36 12.50
N ARG A 212 14.13 6.97 13.58
CA ARG A 212 14.96 8.17 13.51
C ARG A 212 16.28 7.92 12.78
N GLU A 213 16.89 6.76 12.99
CA GLU A 213 18.15 6.38 12.29
C GLU A 213 17.90 6.14 10.81
N ALA A 214 16.76 5.51 10.44
CA ALA A 214 16.39 5.31 9.05
C ALA A 214 16.18 6.65 8.30
N ILE A 215 15.50 7.60 8.94
CA ILE A 215 15.34 8.96 8.40
C ILE A 215 16.69 9.68 8.36
N GLY A 216 17.51 9.60 9.41
CA GLY A 216 18.84 10.20 9.46
C GLY A 216 19.72 9.74 8.30
N ALA A 217 19.78 8.42 8.06
CA ALA A 217 20.58 7.85 6.97
C ALA A 217 20.18 8.38 5.56
N VAL A 218 18.91 8.76 5.38
CA VAL A 218 18.42 9.36 4.12
C VAL A 218 18.76 10.84 4.05
N ILE A 219 18.58 11.60 5.16
CA ILE A 219 18.76 13.05 5.18
C ILE A 219 20.24 13.41 5.06
N ASP A 220 21.11 12.66 5.71
CA ASP A 220 22.56 12.94 5.79
C ASP A 220 23.28 12.65 4.46
N ASN A 221 22.71 11.80 3.60
CA ASN A 221 23.28 11.51 2.29
C ASN A 221 22.53 12.26 1.17
N PRO A 222 23.17 13.18 0.43
CA PRO A 222 22.54 13.98 -0.63
C PRO A 222 21.92 13.13 -1.75
N HIS A 223 22.59 12.04 -2.15
CA HIS A 223 22.09 11.14 -3.21
C HIS A 223 20.87 10.35 -2.76
N ALA A 224 20.91 9.82 -1.51
CA ALA A 224 19.76 9.13 -0.92
C ALA A 224 18.58 10.10 -0.78
N ARG A 225 18.82 11.33 -0.32
CA ARG A 225 17.77 12.34 -0.17
C ARG A 225 17.05 12.64 -1.49
N VAL A 226 17.78 12.84 -2.59
CA VAL A 226 17.19 13.08 -3.91
C VAL A 226 16.38 11.86 -4.37
N PHE A 227 16.89 10.65 -4.17
CA PHE A 227 16.18 9.42 -4.50
C PHE A 227 14.87 9.27 -3.70
N PHE A 228 14.88 9.51 -2.40
CA PHE A 228 13.69 9.37 -1.56
C PHE A 228 12.66 10.47 -1.82
N ILE A 229 13.07 11.71 -2.13
CA ILE A 229 12.15 12.76 -2.60
C ILE A 229 11.49 12.35 -3.91
N TYR A 230 12.26 11.87 -4.89
CA TYR A 230 11.74 11.32 -6.13
C TYR A 230 10.75 10.17 -5.87
N LEU A 231 11.10 9.25 -4.98
CA LEU A 231 10.26 8.10 -4.64
C LEU A 231 8.94 8.53 -4.00
N ILE A 232 8.97 9.48 -3.05
CA ILE A 232 7.75 10.03 -2.44
C ILE A 232 6.88 10.71 -3.49
N MET A 233 7.43 11.51 -4.40
CA MET A 233 6.67 12.13 -5.48
C MET A 233 6.04 11.09 -6.41
N LEU A 234 6.80 10.09 -6.85
CA LEU A 234 6.33 9.02 -7.72
C LEU A 234 5.18 8.24 -7.06
N LEU A 235 5.41 7.78 -5.83
CA LEU A 235 4.43 6.96 -5.11
C LEU A 235 3.20 7.79 -4.70
N SER A 236 3.35 9.08 -4.35
CA SER A 236 2.20 9.95 -4.02
C SER A 236 1.27 10.08 -5.23
N ALA A 237 1.81 10.29 -6.42
CA ALA A 237 1.01 10.38 -7.63
C ALA A 237 0.32 9.05 -7.93
N ILE A 238 1.04 7.91 -7.84
CA ILE A 238 0.44 6.60 -8.13
C ILE A 238 -0.62 6.21 -7.11
N MET A 239 -0.43 6.52 -5.81
CA MET A 239 -1.33 6.10 -4.73
C MET A 239 -2.52 7.05 -4.52
N GLY A 240 -2.45 8.29 -5.02
CA GLY A 240 -3.56 9.24 -4.91
C GLY A 240 -4.85 8.75 -5.59
N GLN A 241 -4.73 7.94 -6.65
CA GLN A 241 -5.85 7.32 -7.33
C GLN A 241 -6.66 6.34 -6.44
N ASP A 242 -6.08 5.79 -5.36
CA ASP A 242 -6.73 4.78 -4.52
C ASP A 242 -8.07 5.27 -3.93
N VAL A 243 -8.22 6.57 -3.70
CA VAL A 243 -9.45 7.17 -3.17
C VAL A 243 -10.43 7.58 -4.28
N LEU A 244 -9.96 7.91 -5.49
CA LEU A 244 -10.77 8.61 -6.49
C LEU A 244 -11.19 7.76 -7.69
N LEU A 245 -10.50 6.65 -7.97
CA LEU A 245 -10.70 5.87 -9.19
C LEU A 245 -12.11 5.28 -9.28
N GLU A 246 -12.58 4.61 -8.22
CA GLU A 246 -13.90 4.00 -8.19
C GLU A 246 -15.03 5.04 -8.12
N PRO A 247 -14.96 6.09 -7.26
CA PRO A 247 -15.94 7.17 -7.28
C PRO A 247 -16.01 7.91 -8.63
N PHE A 248 -14.89 8.07 -9.33
CA PHE A 248 -14.88 8.68 -10.67
C PHE A 248 -15.63 7.85 -11.68
N GLY A 249 -15.40 6.51 -11.70
CA GLY A 249 -16.15 5.59 -12.60
C GLY A 249 -17.67 5.68 -12.39
N ALA A 250 -18.10 5.80 -11.13
CA ALA A 250 -19.50 6.00 -10.79
C ALA A 250 -20.02 7.37 -11.24
N ALA A 251 -19.29 8.45 -10.93
CA ALA A 251 -19.72 9.83 -11.21
C ALA A 251 -19.68 10.20 -12.70
N ALA A 252 -18.70 9.69 -13.45
CA ALA A 252 -18.51 10.05 -14.85
C ALA A 252 -19.27 9.14 -15.84
N PHE A 253 -19.51 7.87 -15.48
CA PHE A 253 -20.01 6.85 -16.40
C PHE A 253 -21.18 6.03 -15.84
N ASP A 254 -21.77 6.43 -14.71
CA ASP A 254 -22.86 5.71 -14.02
C ASP A 254 -22.55 4.22 -13.78
N MET A 255 -21.27 3.88 -13.58
CA MET A 255 -20.85 2.50 -13.35
C MET A 255 -21.41 1.98 -12.03
N SER A 256 -21.94 0.76 -12.06
CA SER A 256 -22.42 0.05 -10.88
C SER A 256 -21.31 -0.21 -9.86
N VAL A 257 -21.68 -0.58 -8.61
CA VAL A 257 -20.70 -0.98 -7.59
C VAL A 257 -19.83 -2.14 -8.06
N ARG A 258 -20.45 -3.11 -8.77
CA ARG A 258 -19.74 -4.25 -9.35
C ARG A 258 -18.69 -3.82 -10.37
N GLU A 259 -19.05 -2.96 -11.29
CA GLU A 259 -18.15 -2.49 -12.35
C GLU A 259 -16.98 -1.68 -11.77
N THR A 260 -17.25 -0.75 -10.84
CA THR A 260 -16.20 0.06 -10.22
C THR A 260 -15.26 -0.77 -9.37
N THR A 261 -15.74 -1.76 -8.60
CA THR A 261 -14.90 -2.63 -7.81
C THR A 261 -14.00 -3.53 -8.68
N GLN A 262 -14.43 -3.88 -9.90
CA GLN A 262 -13.59 -4.60 -10.87
C GLN A 262 -12.40 -3.76 -11.37
N LEU A 263 -12.46 -2.42 -11.30
CA LEU A 263 -11.34 -1.55 -11.67
C LEU A 263 -10.09 -1.85 -10.84
N THR A 264 -10.27 -2.10 -9.53
CA THR A 264 -9.19 -2.54 -8.64
C THR A 264 -8.58 -3.87 -9.11
N ALA A 265 -9.39 -4.81 -9.61
CA ALA A 265 -8.88 -6.07 -10.16
C ALA A 265 -8.11 -5.87 -11.48
N PHE A 266 -8.56 -4.98 -12.36
CA PHE A 266 -7.84 -4.64 -13.59
C PHE A 266 -6.51 -3.96 -13.30
N TRP A 267 -6.50 -2.96 -12.42
CA TRP A 267 -5.27 -2.29 -12.00
C TRP A 267 -4.30 -3.27 -11.32
N GLY A 268 -4.78 -4.04 -10.34
CA GLY A 268 -3.97 -5.01 -9.60
C GLY A 268 -3.44 -6.14 -10.50
N GLY A 269 -4.25 -6.64 -11.43
CA GLY A 269 -3.86 -7.66 -12.40
C GLY A 269 -2.78 -7.16 -13.37
N ALA A 270 -2.94 -5.95 -13.89
CA ALA A 270 -1.95 -5.30 -14.75
C ALA A 270 -0.64 -5.02 -14.00
N THR A 271 -0.73 -4.55 -12.75
CA THR A 271 0.43 -4.34 -11.87
C THR A 271 1.17 -5.65 -11.62
N MET A 272 0.46 -6.72 -11.27
CA MET A 272 1.06 -8.03 -11.02
C MET A 272 1.74 -8.58 -12.28
N LEU A 273 1.09 -8.47 -13.44
CA LEU A 273 1.67 -8.87 -14.72
C LEU A 273 2.97 -8.11 -15.01
N ALA A 274 2.95 -6.79 -14.83
CA ALA A 274 4.12 -5.95 -15.05
C ALA A 274 5.26 -6.25 -14.08
N LEU A 275 4.97 -6.50 -12.78
CA LEU A 275 5.94 -6.94 -11.79
C LEU A 275 6.66 -8.23 -12.24
N LEU A 276 5.89 -9.23 -12.70
CA LEU A 276 6.43 -10.50 -13.16
C LEU A 276 7.28 -10.34 -14.44
N LEU A 277 6.76 -9.62 -15.43
CA LEU A 277 7.48 -9.39 -16.69
C LEU A 277 8.77 -8.58 -16.47
N GLN A 278 8.70 -7.55 -15.63
CA GLN A 278 9.87 -6.73 -15.31
C GLN A 278 10.91 -7.54 -14.53
N GLY A 279 10.51 -8.32 -13.53
CA GLY A 279 11.43 -9.10 -12.71
C GLY A 279 12.11 -10.24 -13.46
N VAL A 280 11.38 -10.93 -14.37
CA VAL A 280 11.88 -12.13 -15.04
C VAL A 280 12.48 -11.82 -16.42
N LEU A 281 11.84 -10.95 -17.19
CA LEU A 281 12.17 -10.74 -18.60
C LEU A 281 12.92 -9.43 -18.84
N PHE A 282 12.31 -8.29 -18.50
CA PHE A 282 12.86 -6.98 -18.91
C PHE A 282 14.07 -6.54 -18.11
N SER A 283 14.26 -7.04 -16.87
CA SER A 283 15.44 -6.74 -16.05
C SER A 283 16.77 -7.12 -16.74
N ARG A 284 16.73 -8.00 -17.75
CA ARG A 284 17.92 -8.43 -18.53
C ARG A 284 18.26 -7.49 -19.67
N PHE A 285 17.31 -6.68 -20.14
CA PHE A 285 17.44 -5.89 -21.37
C PHE A 285 17.51 -4.38 -21.11
N MET A 286 17.19 -3.92 -19.91
CA MET A 286 17.19 -2.49 -19.59
C MET A 286 17.81 -2.20 -18.22
N THR A 287 18.40 -1.00 -18.10
CA THR A 287 18.90 -0.52 -16.81
C THR A 287 17.74 -0.22 -15.87
N LYS A 288 17.97 -0.31 -14.55
CA LYS A 288 16.96 0.00 -13.53
C LYS A 288 16.42 1.43 -13.67
N LYS A 289 17.30 2.39 -14.00
CA LYS A 289 16.93 3.79 -14.24
C LYS A 289 16.04 3.94 -15.48
N THR A 290 16.35 3.24 -16.56
CA THR A 290 15.49 3.21 -17.76
C THR A 290 14.14 2.59 -17.46
N GLY A 291 14.10 1.49 -16.72
CA GLY A 291 12.84 0.87 -16.29
C GLY A 291 11.99 1.79 -15.41
N ALA A 292 12.61 2.50 -14.44
CA ALA A 292 11.93 3.48 -13.60
C ALA A 292 11.34 4.63 -14.45
N MET A 293 12.08 5.10 -15.46
CA MET A 293 11.62 6.13 -16.39
C MET A 293 10.44 5.65 -17.24
N ILE A 294 10.52 4.46 -17.82
CA ILE A 294 9.43 3.85 -18.60
C ILE A 294 8.20 3.65 -17.73
N GLY A 295 8.36 3.10 -16.53
CA GLY A 295 7.26 2.90 -15.59
C GLY A 295 6.53 4.18 -15.26
N ALA A 296 7.25 5.27 -14.97
CA ALA A 296 6.66 6.57 -14.68
C ALA A 296 5.95 7.19 -15.91
N ILE A 297 6.52 7.08 -17.12
CA ILE A 297 5.90 7.56 -18.36
C ILE A 297 4.62 6.77 -18.64
N VAL A 298 4.65 5.45 -18.53
CA VAL A 298 3.48 4.59 -18.76
C VAL A 298 2.39 4.90 -17.73
N ALA A 299 2.74 5.09 -16.44
CA ALA A 299 1.77 5.48 -15.42
C ALA A 299 1.15 6.87 -15.70
N ALA A 300 1.98 7.86 -16.09
CA ALA A 300 1.50 9.19 -16.46
C ALA A 300 0.57 9.14 -17.68
N SER A 301 0.88 8.30 -18.68
CA SER A 301 0.00 8.08 -19.83
C SER A 301 -1.32 7.45 -19.42
N GLY A 302 -1.32 6.52 -18.44
CA GLY A 302 -2.51 5.94 -17.86
C GLY A 302 -3.42 7.00 -17.23
N PHE A 303 -2.87 7.89 -16.40
CA PHE A 303 -3.63 9.02 -15.85
C PHE A 303 -4.13 9.97 -16.94
N GLY A 304 -3.33 10.23 -17.97
CA GLY A 304 -3.75 11.02 -19.13
C GLY A 304 -4.96 10.40 -19.85
N LEU A 305 -4.97 9.08 -20.06
CA LEU A 305 -6.10 8.36 -20.67
C LEU A 305 -7.35 8.39 -19.77
N ILE A 306 -7.17 8.23 -18.45
CA ILE A 306 -8.27 8.32 -17.48
C ILE A 306 -8.86 9.74 -17.49
N ALA A 307 -8.04 10.78 -17.45
CA ALA A 307 -8.50 12.16 -17.54
C ALA A 307 -9.21 12.44 -18.88
N LEU A 308 -8.65 11.97 -19.99
CA LEU A 308 -9.22 12.12 -21.33
C LEU A 308 -10.56 11.42 -21.46
N SER A 309 -10.74 10.24 -20.86
CA SER A 309 -12.03 9.53 -20.83
C SER A 309 -13.14 10.40 -20.21
N GLY A 310 -12.81 11.10 -19.11
CA GLY A 310 -13.73 12.01 -18.44
C GLY A 310 -14.00 13.30 -19.24
N ILE A 311 -12.97 13.88 -19.87
CA ILE A 311 -13.11 15.07 -20.71
C ILE A 311 -14.02 14.80 -21.91
N LEU A 312 -13.81 13.65 -22.57
CA LEU A 312 -14.56 13.25 -23.75
C LEU A 312 -15.90 12.56 -23.42
N GLN A 313 -16.18 12.28 -22.14
CA GLN A 313 -17.28 11.43 -21.68
C GLN A 313 -17.36 10.09 -22.45
N PHE A 314 -16.18 9.51 -22.69
CA PHE A 314 -16.00 8.28 -23.47
C PHE A 314 -15.49 7.14 -22.60
N GLN A 315 -16.43 6.40 -22.01
CA GLN A 315 -16.16 5.27 -21.09
C GLN A 315 -15.18 4.21 -21.66
N PRO A 316 -15.16 3.85 -22.97
CA PRO A 316 -14.24 2.84 -23.47
C PRO A 316 -12.75 3.14 -23.29
N LEU A 317 -12.35 4.40 -23.05
CA LEU A 317 -10.97 4.76 -22.73
C LEU A 317 -10.60 4.54 -21.25
N PHE A 318 -11.59 4.45 -20.36
CA PHE A 318 -11.37 4.43 -18.92
C PHE A 318 -10.63 3.17 -18.46
N VAL A 319 -11.16 1.98 -18.76
CA VAL A 319 -10.53 0.71 -18.37
C VAL A 319 -9.14 0.52 -19.00
N PRO A 320 -8.92 0.77 -20.31
CA PRO A 320 -7.57 0.81 -20.87
C PRO A 320 -6.61 1.75 -20.13
N GLY A 321 -7.06 2.95 -19.73
CA GLY A 321 -6.27 3.89 -18.94
C GLY A 321 -5.82 3.28 -17.61
N ILE A 322 -6.71 2.57 -16.92
CA ILE A 322 -6.43 1.87 -15.65
C ILE A 322 -5.42 0.73 -15.85
N ILE A 323 -5.56 -0.04 -16.92
CA ILE A 323 -4.62 -1.11 -17.26
C ILE A 323 -3.22 -0.52 -17.53
N VAL A 324 -3.14 0.54 -18.31
CA VAL A 324 -1.87 1.24 -18.60
C VAL A 324 -1.26 1.79 -17.31
N LEU A 325 -2.06 2.40 -16.43
CA LEU A 325 -1.61 2.87 -15.12
C LEU A 325 -1.06 1.71 -14.27
N GLY A 326 -1.76 0.58 -14.23
CA GLY A 326 -1.31 -0.62 -13.51
C GLY A 326 0.01 -1.18 -14.04
N LEU A 327 0.17 -1.26 -15.37
CA LEU A 327 1.43 -1.66 -15.99
C LEU A 327 2.58 -0.73 -15.61
N GLY A 328 2.36 0.59 -15.70
CA GLY A 328 3.33 1.59 -15.27
C GLY A 328 3.71 1.45 -13.79
N THR A 329 2.72 1.25 -12.92
CA THR A 329 2.91 1.02 -11.48
C THR A 329 3.79 -0.19 -11.21
N GLY A 330 3.54 -1.33 -11.86
CA GLY A 330 4.31 -2.56 -11.66
C GLY A 330 5.77 -2.42 -12.12
N ILE A 331 6.01 -1.81 -13.28
CA ILE A 331 7.35 -1.51 -13.78
C ILE A 331 8.09 -0.57 -12.82
N ALA A 332 7.44 0.56 -12.44
CA ALA A 332 8.03 1.55 -11.57
C ALA A 332 8.38 0.96 -10.19
N THR A 333 7.48 0.20 -9.57
CA THR A 333 7.70 -0.40 -8.26
C THR A 333 8.90 -1.35 -8.26
N THR A 334 8.96 -2.27 -9.23
CA THR A 334 10.06 -3.26 -9.32
C THR A 334 11.40 -2.57 -9.53
N THR A 335 11.46 -1.62 -10.45
CA THR A 335 12.72 -0.96 -10.83
C THR A 335 13.23 -0.02 -9.74
N ASN A 336 12.34 0.71 -9.05
CA ASN A 336 12.72 1.59 -7.96
C ASN A 336 13.15 0.81 -6.71
N LEU A 337 12.48 -0.30 -6.39
CA LEU A 337 12.93 -1.19 -5.33
C LEU A 337 14.32 -1.76 -5.61
N ALA A 338 14.55 -2.21 -6.84
CA ALA A 338 15.87 -2.70 -7.26
C ALA A 338 16.94 -1.60 -7.23
N MET A 339 16.59 -0.36 -7.63
CA MET A 339 17.49 0.80 -7.54
C MET A 339 17.84 1.14 -6.08
N MET A 340 16.85 1.12 -5.18
CA MET A 340 17.08 1.33 -3.75
C MET A 340 18.05 0.27 -3.19
N LEU A 341 17.86 -0.99 -3.55
CA LEU A 341 18.73 -2.07 -3.08
C LEU A 341 20.18 -1.91 -3.59
N ASP A 342 20.38 -1.36 -4.79
CA ASP A 342 21.73 -1.02 -5.29
C ASP A 342 22.41 0.10 -4.50
N MET A 343 21.62 0.94 -3.82
CA MET A 343 22.09 2.00 -2.93
C MET A 343 22.34 1.50 -1.49
N THR A 344 22.34 0.18 -1.26
CA THR A 344 22.55 -0.38 0.07
C THR A 344 23.83 -1.20 0.16
N THR A 345 24.39 -1.29 1.37
CA THR A 345 25.45 -2.22 1.74
C THR A 345 24.88 -3.30 2.67
N PRO A 346 25.54 -4.45 2.86
CA PRO A 346 25.10 -5.47 3.81
C PRO A 346 24.82 -4.96 5.21
N THR A 347 25.52 -3.88 5.63
CA THR A 347 25.38 -3.27 6.96
C THR A 347 24.21 -2.31 7.10
N ASN A 348 23.74 -1.68 6.03
CA ASN A 348 22.70 -0.64 6.07
C ASN A 348 21.38 -1.01 5.32
N VAL A 349 21.30 -2.20 4.74
CA VAL A 349 20.12 -2.67 4.01
C VAL A 349 18.82 -2.52 4.83
N GLY A 350 18.88 -2.82 6.12
CA GLY A 350 17.72 -2.69 7.02
C GLY A 350 17.25 -1.24 7.19
N LEU A 351 18.18 -0.28 7.23
CA LEU A 351 17.88 1.16 7.31
C LEU A 351 17.13 1.63 6.06
N TYR A 352 17.61 1.26 4.87
CA TYR A 352 16.99 1.67 3.60
C TYR A 352 15.63 1.01 3.35
N ILE A 353 15.44 -0.26 3.78
CA ILE A 353 14.12 -0.90 3.76
C ILE A 353 13.16 -0.17 4.71
N GLY A 354 13.64 0.23 5.90
CA GLY A 354 12.87 1.05 6.83
C GLY A 354 12.51 2.41 6.23
N ALA A 355 13.47 3.08 5.59
CA ALA A 355 13.26 4.35 4.90
C ALA A 355 12.27 4.23 3.74
N TRP A 356 12.30 3.11 2.98
CA TRP A 356 11.27 2.81 1.97
C TRP A 356 9.87 2.75 2.58
N GLY A 357 9.70 2.05 3.70
CA GLY A 357 8.42 1.99 4.40
C GLY A 357 7.91 3.37 4.84
N VAL A 358 8.81 4.24 5.30
CA VAL A 358 8.49 5.64 5.63
C VAL A 358 8.08 6.41 4.39
N ALA A 359 8.81 6.26 3.29
CA ALA A 359 8.50 6.94 2.04
C ALA A 359 7.14 6.47 1.47
N ASP A 360 6.85 5.17 1.49
CA ASP A 360 5.56 4.62 1.05
C ASP A 360 4.41 5.13 1.92
N ALA A 361 4.55 5.12 3.25
CA ALA A 361 3.53 5.64 4.15
C ALA A 361 3.28 7.14 3.97
N THR A 362 4.36 7.93 3.82
CA THR A 362 4.27 9.36 3.55
C THR A 362 3.62 9.62 2.20
N ALA A 363 4.00 8.88 1.18
CA ALA A 363 3.46 9.01 -0.17
C ALA A 363 1.96 8.68 -0.22
N ARG A 364 1.52 7.60 0.42
CA ARG A 364 0.09 7.26 0.54
C ARG A 364 -0.68 8.35 1.27
N GLY A 365 -0.12 8.86 2.38
CA GLY A 365 -0.73 9.95 3.13
C GLY A 365 -0.88 11.22 2.28
N LEU A 366 0.21 11.68 1.68
CA LEU A 366 0.22 12.88 0.84
C LEU A 366 -0.63 12.70 -0.42
N GLY A 367 -0.49 11.58 -1.14
CA GLY A 367 -1.22 11.32 -2.37
C GLY A 367 -2.73 11.32 -2.15
N ASN A 368 -3.22 10.47 -1.25
CA ASN A 368 -4.65 10.36 -0.99
C ASN A 368 -5.28 11.65 -0.45
N LEU A 369 -4.62 12.32 0.52
CA LEU A 369 -5.14 13.58 1.06
C LEU A 369 -5.14 14.70 0.03
N THR A 370 -4.06 14.84 -0.74
CA THR A 370 -3.98 15.85 -1.80
C THR A 370 -5.02 15.57 -2.88
N ALA A 371 -5.18 14.33 -3.30
CA ALA A 371 -6.18 13.92 -4.28
C ALA A 371 -7.61 14.25 -3.80
N GLY A 372 -7.95 13.87 -2.57
CA GLY A 372 -9.25 14.19 -1.98
C GLY A 372 -9.47 15.71 -1.87
N ALA A 373 -8.49 16.45 -1.33
CA ALA A 373 -8.59 17.88 -1.12
C ALA A 373 -8.72 18.66 -2.44
N VAL A 374 -7.90 18.35 -3.44
CA VAL A 374 -7.97 18.99 -4.76
C VAL A 374 -9.32 18.71 -5.43
N ARG A 375 -9.78 17.45 -5.40
CA ARG A 375 -11.10 17.09 -5.93
C ARG A 375 -12.21 17.90 -5.26
N ASP A 376 -12.22 17.99 -3.91
CA ASP A 376 -13.27 18.70 -3.18
C ASP A 376 -13.21 20.21 -3.43
N ILE A 377 -12.02 20.83 -3.41
CA ILE A 377 -11.82 22.25 -3.68
C ILE A 377 -12.32 22.61 -5.09
N VAL A 378 -11.93 21.84 -6.10
CA VAL A 378 -12.35 22.08 -7.50
C VAL A 378 -13.85 21.89 -7.65
N THR A 379 -14.41 20.84 -7.04
CA THR A 379 -15.86 20.58 -7.05
C THR A 379 -16.62 21.74 -6.42
N PHE A 380 -16.18 22.23 -5.26
CA PHE A 380 -16.81 23.33 -4.56
C PHE A 380 -16.70 24.65 -5.33
N THR A 381 -15.53 24.92 -5.91
CA THR A 381 -15.27 26.20 -6.60
C THR A 381 -15.97 26.29 -7.95
N PHE A 382 -16.02 25.20 -8.71
CA PHE A 382 -16.54 25.20 -10.09
C PHE A 382 -17.87 24.46 -10.25
N GLY A 383 -18.42 23.89 -9.17
CA GLY A 383 -19.68 23.14 -9.22
C GLY A 383 -19.63 21.84 -10.06
N SER A 384 -18.42 21.33 -10.36
CA SER A 384 -18.22 20.18 -11.23
C SER A 384 -17.50 19.04 -10.53
N PRO A 385 -18.19 18.02 -10.01
CA PRO A 385 -17.55 16.86 -9.44
C PRO A 385 -16.60 16.15 -10.40
N ILE A 386 -17.01 15.95 -11.66
CA ILE A 386 -16.20 15.32 -12.70
C ILE A 386 -14.94 16.15 -12.99
N GLY A 387 -15.08 17.48 -13.05
CA GLY A 387 -13.95 18.39 -13.19
C GLY A 387 -12.93 18.26 -12.05
N GLY A 388 -13.41 18.02 -10.83
CA GLY A 388 -12.56 17.72 -9.67
C GLY A 388 -11.69 16.50 -9.87
N TYR A 389 -12.27 15.38 -10.29
CA TYR A 389 -11.54 14.14 -10.58
C TYR A 389 -10.52 14.32 -11.73
N ILE A 390 -10.95 14.93 -12.85
CA ILE A 390 -10.08 15.18 -14.00
C ILE A 390 -8.86 16.01 -13.58
N THR A 391 -9.07 17.06 -12.78
CA THR A 391 -7.98 17.91 -12.29
C THR A 391 -6.97 17.09 -11.47
N VAL A 392 -7.43 16.19 -10.63
CA VAL A 392 -6.53 15.32 -9.85
C VAL A 392 -5.72 14.41 -10.77
N PHE A 393 -6.34 13.69 -11.70
CA PHE A 393 -5.60 12.78 -12.59
C PHE A 393 -4.57 13.52 -13.47
N LEU A 394 -4.87 14.75 -13.91
CA LEU A 394 -3.90 15.61 -14.61
C LEU A 394 -2.77 16.06 -13.68
N LEU A 395 -3.07 16.38 -12.42
CA LEU A 395 -2.08 16.70 -11.41
C LEU A 395 -1.15 15.53 -11.14
N GLU A 396 -1.69 14.31 -10.96
CA GLU A 396 -0.92 13.09 -10.75
C GLU A 396 0.00 12.80 -11.96
N ALA A 397 -0.50 12.91 -13.18
CA ALA A 397 0.32 12.82 -14.39
C ALA A 397 1.45 13.87 -14.41
N THR A 398 1.14 15.09 -14.00
CA THR A 398 2.13 16.19 -13.93
C THR A 398 3.20 15.91 -12.87
N ILE A 399 2.81 15.43 -11.68
CA ILE A 399 3.75 15.05 -10.62
C ILE A 399 4.67 13.93 -11.09
N LEU A 400 4.16 12.93 -11.83
CA LEU A 400 5.01 11.88 -12.43
C LEU A 400 6.01 12.45 -13.43
N CYS A 401 5.60 13.40 -14.29
CA CYS A 401 6.49 14.08 -15.21
C CYS A 401 7.58 14.89 -14.47
N LEU A 402 7.22 15.56 -13.38
CA LEU A 402 8.18 16.27 -12.52
C LEU A 402 9.14 15.30 -11.80
N ALA A 403 8.63 14.17 -11.33
CA ALA A 403 9.46 13.14 -10.73
C ALA A 403 10.53 12.61 -11.71
N LEU A 404 10.23 12.53 -13.02
CA LEU A 404 11.22 12.17 -14.04
C LEU A 404 12.39 13.15 -14.13
N ILE A 405 12.18 14.42 -13.84
CA ILE A 405 13.25 15.43 -13.81
C ILE A 405 14.21 15.14 -12.66
N LEU A 406 13.68 14.74 -11.49
CA LEU A 406 14.50 14.33 -10.35
C LEU A 406 15.24 13.01 -10.63
N LEU A 407 14.58 12.06 -11.28
CA LEU A 407 15.19 10.77 -11.64
C LEU A 407 16.45 10.95 -12.49
N ARG A 408 16.49 11.96 -13.37
CA ARG A 408 17.69 12.26 -14.18
C ARG A 408 18.91 12.63 -13.33
N ARG A 409 18.69 13.27 -12.16
CA ARG A 409 19.75 13.71 -11.24
C ARG A 409 20.27 12.59 -10.33
N ILE A 410 19.61 11.43 -10.30
CA ILE A 410 20.01 10.30 -9.48
C ILE A 410 21.15 9.56 -10.18
N ASP A 411 22.31 9.48 -9.52
CA ASP A 411 23.46 8.68 -9.94
C ASP A 411 23.76 7.62 -8.87
N VAL A 412 23.37 6.38 -9.18
CA VAL A 412 23.57 5.24 -8.28
C VAL A 412 25.03 4.86 -8.17
N THR A 413 25.83 5.08 -9.23
CA THR A 413 27.25 4.74 -9.25
C THR A 413 28.05 5.71 -8.42
N ALA A 414 27.75 7.00 -8.48
CA ALA A 414 28.34 8.02 -7.61
C ALA A 414 28.08 7.73 -6.12
N PHE A 415 26.83 7.32 -5.81
CA PHE A 415 26.50 6.91 -4.44
C PHE A 415 27.33 5.72 -3.93
N GLN A 416 27.49 4.67 -4.77
CA GLN A 416 28.28 3.49 -4.41
C GLN A 416 29.76 3.82 -4.23
N SER A 417 30.33 4.67 -5.08
CA SER A 417 31.74 5.07 -5.00
C SER A 417 32.03 5.91 -3.73
N GLU A 418 31.11 6.79 -3.35
CA GLU A 418 31.24 7.60 -2.12
C GLU A 418 31.20 6.72 -0.86
N GLN A 419 30.31 5.74 -0.80
CA GLN A 419 30.27 4.79 0.31
C GLN A 419 31.50 3.90 0.40
N GLN A 420 32.06 3.44 -0.72
CA GLN A 420 33.29 2.66 -0.73
C GLN A 420 34.48 3.47 -0.26
N SER A 421 34.60 4.73 -0.64
CA SER A 421 35.66 5.61 -0.18
C SER A 421 35.61 5.88 1.32
N VAL A 422 34.43 6.10 1.87
CA VAL A 422 34.23 6.27 3.35
C VAL A 422 34.60 4.98 4.09
N THR A 423 34.19 3.82 3.60
CA THR A 423 34.52 2.53 4.23
C THR A 423 36.01 2.25 4.19
N THR A 424 36.68 2.59 3.10
CA THR A 424 38.14 2.44 2.94
C THR A 424 38.89 3.40 3.89
N LEU A 425 38.43 4.65 4.02
CA LEU A 425 39.03 5.63 4.95
C LEU A 425 38.88 5.20 6.43
N ILE A 426 37.71 4.61 6.78
CA ILE A 426 37.49 4.09 8.14
C ILE A 426 38.39 2.87 8.42
N ALA A 427 38.55 1.97 7.43
CA ALA A 427 39.44 0.81 7.55
C ALA A 427 40.89 1.24 7.72
N VAL A 428 41.40 2.23 6.95
CA VAL A 428 42.76 2.76 7.07
C VAL A 428 42.95 3.52 8.35
N ALA A 429 41.95 4.23 8.87
CA ALA A 429 42.02 4.95 10.16
C ALA A 429 41.89 4.01 11.36
N GLY A 430 41.34 2.81 11.21
CA GLY A 430 41.26 1.79 12.26
C GLY A 430 42.54 0.92 12.39
N ASP A 431 43.39 0.90 11.35
CA ASP A 431 44.66 0.19 11.32
C ASP A 431 45.87 1.11 11.72
N ALA A 432 45.66 2.38 12.04
CA ALA A 432 46.65 3.36 12.51
C ALA A 432 46.47 3.64 14.00
#